data_b8ab058ddd37b6e37bc7f669262eb36f
#
_entry.id   b8ab058ddd37b6e37bc7f669262eb36f
#
_cell.length_a   1.000
_cell.length_b   1.000
_cell.length_c   1.000
_cell.angle_alpha   90.00
_cell.angle_beta   90.00
_cell.angle_gamma   90.00
#
_symmetry.space_group_name_H-M   'P 1'
#
loop_
_entity.id
_entity.type
_entity.pdbx_description
1 polymer ?
#
loop_
_entity_poly.entity_id
_entity_poly.type
_entity_poly.pdbx_seq_one_letter_code
_entity_poly.pdbx_strand_id
1 'polypeptide(L)'
;DAGMPFWVVTKYKKQVGFSGNDATGIVVVNAQNGEIKEYDIKNTPTWVDRIQPISFIKDQLNDWGEYVKGYWNFSNENKLQITEDLTLVYGKDNKSYWYTGITSVGKDESAVGFVLVDTRTKHTTFYKQSGATEFAAQSSAQGKVQEKGFVASLPIPYNINNIPTYVMTLKDNGGLVKMYAMVSISDYTIV
;
A
#
# COMPACT_ATOMS: atom_id res chain seq x y z
N ASP A 1 18.26 12.46 11.05
CA ASP A 1 19.10 13.13 10.05
C ASP A 1 20.50 13.32 10.59
N ALA A 2 21.52 13.01 9.78
CA ALA A 2 22.95 13.10 10.20
C ALA A 2 23.25 12.41 11.56
N GLY A 3 22.60 11.30 11.86
CA GLY A 3 22.74 10.56 13.11
C GLY A 3 21.99 11.15 14.32
N MET A 4 21.28 12.26 14.14
CA MET A 4 20.43 12.82 15.19
C MET A 4 19.04 12.19 15.17
N PRO A 5 18.53 11.71 16.33
CA PRO A 5 17.21 11.14 16.43
C PRO A 5 16.13 12.22 16.51
N PHE A 6 15.05 12.03 15.74
CA PHE A 6 13.87 12.90 15.76
C PHE A 6 12.61 12.08 15.89
N TRP A 7 11.63 12.60 16.62
CA TRP A 7 10.25 12.17 16.57
C TRP A 7 9.50 12.99 15.53
N VAL A 8 8.76 12.32 14.66
CA VAL A 8 7.92 12.96 13.65
C VAL A 8 6.49 12.55 13.90
N VAL A 9 5.61 13.52 14.14
CA VAL A 9 4.20 13.31 14.44
C VAL A 9 3.36 14.03 13.39
N THR A 10 2.45 13.31 12.75
CA THR A 10 1.55 13.89 11.76
C THR A 10 0.47 14.75 12.43
N LYS A 11 0.34 16.00 12.00
CA LYS A 11 -0.81 16.87 12.30
C LYS A 11 -1.93 16.55 11.31
N TYR A 12 -3.16 16.52 11.80
CA TYR A 12 -4.31 16.24 10.93
C TYR A 12 -5.53 17.04 11.34
N LYS A 13 -6.46 17.13 10.41
CA LYS A 13 -7.81 17.64 10.66
C LYS A 13 -8.85 16.61 10.20
N LYS A 14 -10.05 16.71 10.73
CA LYS A 14 -11.20 15.94 10.26
C LYS A 14 -11.92 16.73 9.17
N GLN A 15 -12.25 16.07 8.07
CA GLN A 15 -12.89 16.71 6.91
C GLN A 15 -14.41 16.62 6.96
N VAL A 16 -14.97 15.58 7.58
CA VAL A 16 -16.41 15.32 7.63
C VAL A 16 -16.79 15.04 9.07
N GLY A 17 -17.33 16.03 9.79
CA GLY A 17 -17.72 15.90 11.19
C GLY A 17 -16.60 15.33 12.06
N PHE A 18 -16.79 14.12 12.58
CA PHE A 18 -15.80 13.42 13.41
C PHE A 18 -14.98 12.37 12.65
N SER A 19 -15.10 12.29 11.32
CA SER A 19 -14.40 11.33 10.45
C SER A 19 -13.60 12.03 9.35
N GLY A 20 -13.02 11.26 8.44
CA GLY A 20 -12.26 11.78 7.30
C GLY A 20 -10.96 12.45 7.73
N ASN A 21 -10.11 11.74 8.46
CA ASN A 21 -8.79 12.25 8.87
C ASN A 21 -7.94 12.59 7.66
N ASP A 22 -7.37 13.80 7.65
CA ASP A 22 -6.53 14.29 6.56
C ASP A 22 -5.31 15.01 7.13
N ALA A 23 -4.10 14.59 6.71
CA ALA A 23 -2.87 15.19 7.19
C ALA A 23 -2.74 16.65 6.73
N THR A 24 -2.33 17.53 7.64
CA THR A 24 -2.14 18.96 7.37
C THR A 24 -0.69 19.40 7.48
N GLY A 25 0.15 18.58 8.09
CA GLY A 25 1.56 18.86 8.32
C GLY A 25 2.17 17.90 9.33
N ILE A 26 3.30 18.26 9.86
CA ILE A 26 4.02 17.49 10.89
C ILE A 26 4.52 18.37 12.01
N VAL A 27 4.75 17.76 13.16
CA VAL A 27 5.58 18.26 14.26
C VAL A 27 6.81 17.39 14.33
N VAL A 28 7.97 18.03 14.34
CA VAL A 28 9.29 17.39 14.51
C VAL A 28 9.81 17.75 15.89
N VAL A 29 10.18 16.75 16.67
CA VAL A 29 10.77 16.92 18.00
C VAL A 29 12.18 16.34 17.98
N ASN A 30 13.18 17.17 18.28
CA ASN A 30 14.54 16.71 18.47
C ASN A 30 14.62 15.90 19.78
N ALA A 31 14.95 14.61 19.68
CA ALA A 31 14.98 13.73 20.85
C ALA A 31 16.15 13.98 21.82
N GLN A 32 17.15 14.78 21.42
CA GLN A 32 18.30 15.10 22.27
C GLN A 32 18.05 16.33 23.15
N ASN A 33 17.40 17.38 22.60
CA ASN A 33 17.26 18.65 23.30
C ASN A 33 15.81 19.09 23.50
N GLY A 34 14.83 18.35 22.95
CA GLY A 34 13.41 18.66 23.08
C GLY A 34 12.92 19.80 22.18
N GLU A 35 13.75 20.33 21.28
CA GLU A 35 13.33 21.40 20.36
C GLU A 35 12.20 20.92 19.47
N ILE A 36 11.13 21.73 19.36
CA ILE A 36 9.93 21.42 18.58
C ILE A 36 9.83 22.36 17.39
N LYS A 37 9.62 21.80 16.20
CA LYS A 37 9.36 22.54 14.96
C LYS A 37 8.13 22.00 14.27
N GLU A 38 7.28 22.91 13.79
CA GLU A 38 6.11 22.56 12.99
C GLU A 38 6.32 22.88 11.53
N TYR A 39 5.81 22.02 10.66
CA TYR A 39 5.87 22.19 9.22
C TYR A 39 4.52 21.86 8.59
N ASP A 40 4.13 22.61 7.57
CA ASP A 40 3.10 22.17 6.64
C ASP A 40 3.65 21.09 5.68
N ILE A 41 2.76 20.45 4.90
CA ILE A 41 3.16 19.37 3.99
C ILE A 41 4.23 19.85 2.98
N LYS A 42 4.10 21.07 2.46
CA LYS A 42 4.98 21.60 1.40
C LYS A 42 6.37 21.93 1.92
N ASN A 43 6.46 22.42 3.16
CA ASN A 43 7.69 22.88 3.77
C ASN A 43 8.34 21.80 4.66
N THR A 44 7.76 20.58 4.70
CA THR A 44 8.34 19.45 5.43
C THR A 44 9.74 19.14 4.91
N PRO A 45 10.76 19.00 5.79
CA PRO A 45 12.13 18.65 5.39
C PRO A 45 12.19 17.37 4.53
N THR A 46 13.12 17.33 3.58
CA THR A 46 13.21 16.23 2.59
C THR A 46 13.58 14.89 3.20
N TRP A 47 14.23 14.88 4.36
CA TRP A 47 14.58 13.66 5.09
C TRP A 47 13.38 12.98 5.78
N VAL A 48 12.21 13.65 5.82
CA VAL A 48 10.96 13.02 6.32
C VAL A 48 10.26 12.32 5.18
N ASP A 49 10.34 11.02 5.13
CA ASP A 49 9.78 10.21 4.03
C ASP A 49 8.26 10.03 4.11
N ARG A 50 7.70 10.01 5.33
CA ARG A 50 6.29 9.68 5.55
C ARG A 50 5.58 10.77 6.33
N ILE A 51 4.59 11.39 5.70
CA ILE A 51 3.70 12.39 6.31
C ILE A 51 2.29 11.80 6.46
N GLN A 52 1.87 10.96 5.50
CA GLN A 52 0.53 10.38 5.43
C GLN A 52 0.48 9.06 6.20
N PRO A 53 -0.22 8.96 7.34
CA PRO A 53 -0.37 7.72 8.08
C PRO A 53 -1.12 6.67 7.26
N ILE A 54 -0.70 5.42 7.39
CA ILE A 54 -1.31 4.28 6.69
C ILE A 54 -2.82 4.18 6.95
N SER A 55 -3.27 4.40 8.19
CA SER A 55 -4.68 4.34 8.57
C SER A 55 -5.52 5.37 7.82
N PHE A 56 -5.00 6.59 7.63
CA PHE A 56 -5.73 7.65 6.91
C PHE A 56 -5.90 7.29 5.44
N ILE A 57 -4.85 6.75 4.83
CA ILE A 57 -4.88 6.34 3.42
C ILE A 57 -5.81 5.15 3.23
N LYS A 58 -5.78 4.17 4.15
CA LYS A 58 -6.67 3.01 4.13
C LYS A 58 -8.14 3.43 4.14
N ASP A 59 -8.52 4.29 5.09
CA ASP A 59 -9.89 4.79 5.21
C ASP A 59 -10.31 5.55 3.95
N GLN A 60 -9.45 6.45 3.44
CA GLN A 60 -9.74 7.25 2.26
C GLN A 60 -9.87 6.41 0.97
N LEU A 61 -9.08 5.34 0.83
CA LEU A 61 -9.20 4.44 -0.32
C LEU A 61 -10.48 3.62 -0.27
N ASN A 62 -10.88 3.15 0.91
CA ASN A 62 -12.14 2.43 1.09
C ASN A 62 -13.35 3.34 0.86
N ASP A 63 -13.34 4.56 1.40
CA ASP A 63 -14.38 5.56 1.14
C ASP A 63 -14.48 5.86 -0.36
N TRP A 64 -13.35 6.07 -1.04
CA TRP A 64 -13.33 6.27 -2.48
C TRP A 64 -13.92 5.08 -3.22
N GLY A 65 -13.55 3.86 -2.86
CA GLY A 65 -14.03 2.64 -3.48
C GLY A 65 -15.53 2.42 -3.28
N GLU A 66 -16.04 2.75 -2.08
CA GLU A 66 -17.47 2.65 -1.76
C GLU A 66 -18.31 3.64 -2.56
N TYR A 67 -17.82 4.88 -2.70
CA TYR A 67 -18.59 5.98 -3.31
C TYR A 67 -18.19 6.29 -4.76
N VAL A 68 -17.36 5.49 -5.40
CA VAL A 68 -16.86 5.71 -6.77
C VAL A 68 -17.98 5.82 -7.82
N LYS A 69 -19.14 5.22 -7.57
CA LYS A 69 -20.35 5.32 -8.39
C LYS A 69 -21.45 6.20 -7.77
N GLY A 70 -21.08 6.99 -6.77
CA GLY A 70 -21.95 7.95 -6.10
C GLY A 70 -22.54 7.42 -4.80
N TYR A 71 -22.88 8.36 -3.92
CA TYR A 71 -23.39 8.12 -2.57
C TYR A 71 -24.68 7.28 -2.53
N TRP A 72 -25.54 7.41 -3.57
CA TRP A 72 -26.84 6.74 -3.66
C TRP A 72 -26.77 5.32 -4.23
N ASN A 73 -25.57 4.81 -4.53
CA ASN A 73 -25.41 3.41 -4.94
C ASN A 73 -25.46 2.49 -3.70
N PHE A 74 -26.64 2.03 -3.33
CA PHE A 74 -26.84 1.11 -2.20
C PHE A 74 -26.57 -0.36 -2.55
N SER A 75 -26.33 -0.69 -3.84
CA SER A 75 -25.89 -2.01 -4.25
C SER A 75 -24.37 -2.17 -4.12
N ASN A 76 -23.89 -3.41 -4.14
CA ASN A 76 -22.45 -3.67 -4.19
C ASN A 76 -21.89 -3.65 -5.63
N GLU A 77 -22.73 -3.38 -6.61
CA GLU A 77 -22.31 -3.32 -8.01
C GLU A 77 -21.38 -2.15 -8.25
N ASN A 78 -20.24 -2.45 -8.87
CA ASN A 78 -19.20 -1.47 -9.22
C ASN A 78 -18.57 -0.75 -8.02
N LYS A 79 -18.74 -1.23 -6.79
CA LYS A 79 -17.97 -0.77 -5.65
C LYS A 79 -16.59 -1.43 -5.68
N LEU A 80 -15.61 -0.70 -5.19
CA LEU A 80 -14.23 -1.13 -5.10
C LEU A 80 -13.79 -1.17 -3.64
N GLN A 81 -12.81 -2.02 -3.36
CA GLN A 81 -12.17 -2.09 -2.04
C GLN A 81 -10.70 -2.46 -2.20
N ILE A 82 -9.92 -2.16 -1.19
CA ILE A 82 -8.54 -2.65 -1.14
C ILE A 82 -8.53 -4.17 -0.97
N THR A 83 -7.55 -4.86 -1.58
CA THR A 83 -7.45 -6.33 -1.50
C THR A 83 -6.90 -6.78 -0.14
N GLU A 84 -5.90 -6.08 0.37
CA GLU A 84 -5.24 -6.33 1.66
C GLU A 84 -4.85 -5.01 2.32
N ASP A 85 -4.12 -5.10 3.45
CA ASP A 85 -3.53 -3.91 4.06
C ASP A 85 -2.48 -3.26 3.15
N LEU A 86 -2.28 -1.95 3.37
CA LEU A 86 -1.27 -1.22 2.61
C LEU A 86 0.13 -1.62 3.05
N THR A 87 1.03 -1.74 2.08
CA THR A 87 2.45 -1.93 2.34
C THR A 87 3.29 -0.77 1.83
N LEU A 88 4.44 -0.54 2.47
CA LEU A 88 5.39 0.49 2.04
C LEU A 88 6.27 -0.05 0.93
N VAL A 89 6.30 0.65 -0.20
CA VAL A 89 7.21 0.35 -1.31
C VAL A 89 8.04 1.58 -1.67
N TYR A 90 9.22 1.34 -2.22
CA TYR A 90 10.11 2.40 -2.68
C TYR A 90 10.13 2.41 -4.21
N GLY A 91 9.90 3.58 -4.77
CA GLY A 91 9.97 3.84 -6.20
C GLY A 91 11.31 4.47 -6.61
N LYS A 92 11.32 5.10 -7.78
CA LYS A 92 12.48 5.88 -8.25
C LYS A 92 12.78 7.04 -7.29
N ASP A 93 14.04 7.44 -7.25
CA ASP A 93 14.54 8.58 -6.45
C ASP A 93 14.29 8.44 -4.94
N ASN A 94 14.28 7.21 -4.44
CA ASN A 94 14.00 6.88 -3.01
C ASN A 94 12.66 7.42 -2.51
N LYS A 95 11.72 7.73 -3.38
CA LYS A 95 10.36 8.08 -2.96
C LYS A 95 9.64 6.86 -2.42
N SER A 96 8.94 7.05 -1.32
CA SER A 96 8.15 5.99 -0.70
C SER A 96 6.66 6.13 -1.04
N TYR A 97 5.99 4.99 -1.18
CA TYR A 97 4.58 4.91 -1.53
C TYR A 97 3.88 3.87 -0.66
N TRP A 98 2.63 4.15 -0.30
CA TRP A 98 1.71 3.12 0.14
C TRP A 98 1.15 2.39 -1.08
N TYR A 99 1.30 1.07 -1.09
CA TYR A 99 0.82 0.16 -2.14
C TYR A 99 -0.29 -0.73 -1.60
N THR A 100 -1.33 -0.95 -2.40
CA THR A 100 -2.34 -2.00 -2.21
C THR A 100 -3.01 -2.32 -3.54
N GLY A 101 -3.47 -3.57 -3.69
CA GLY A 101 -4.35 -3.94 -4.79
C GLY A 101 -5.77 -3.42 -4.58
N ILE A 102 -6.50 -3.37 -5.67
CA ILE A 102 -7.92 -2.97 -5.70
C ILE A 102 -8.74 -4.09 -6.35
N THR A 103 -9.80 -4.49 -5.68
CA THR A 103 -10.76 -5.49 -6.16
C THR A 103 -12.19 -4.94 -6.13
N SER A 104 -13.11 -5.60 -6.84
CA SER A 104 -14.54 -5.32 -6.72
C SER A 104 -15.09 -5.84 -5.39
N VAL A 105 -16.13 -5.17 -4.88
CA VAL A 105 -16.89 -5.68 -3.73
C VAL A 105 -17.82 -6.79 -4.23
N GLY A 106 -17.48 -8.04 -3.94
CA GLY A 106 -18.25 -9.20 -4.38
C GLY A 106 -17.51 -10.51 -4.16
N LYS A 107 -18.01 -11.58 -4.80
CA LYS A 107 -17.43 -12.92 -4.67
C LYS A 107 -16.25 -13.18 -5.63
N ASP A 108 -15.99 -12.28 -6.55
CA ASP A 108 -14.95 -12.45 -7.56
C ASP A 108 -13.60 -11.99 -6.97
N GLU A 109 -12.68 -12.93 -6.82
CA GLU A 109 -11.30 -12.69 -6.37
C GLU A 109 -10.41 -12.12 -7.50
N SER A 110 -10.99 -11.27 -8.35
CA SER A 110 -10.26 -10.67 -9.47
C SER A 110 -9.78 -9.26 -9.13
N ALA A 111 -8.50 -9.03 -9.30
CA ALA A 111 -7.95 -7.69 -9.19
C ALA A 111 -8.45 -6.80 -10.34
N VAL A 112 -8.85 -5.58 -10.01
CA VAL A 112 -9.19 -4.51 -10.96
C VAL A 112 -7.96 -3.68 -11.29
N GLY A 113 -7.03 -3.60 -10.35
CA GLY A 113 -5.79 -2.87 -10.47
C GLY A 113 -5.10 -2.73 -9.13
N PHE A 114 -4.20 -1.77 -9.06
CA PHE A 114 -3.51 -1.41 -7.81
C PHE A 114 -3.32 0.10 -7.72
N VAL A 115 -3.08 0.59 -6.52
CA VAL A 115 -2.78 2.00 -6.26
C VAL A 115 -1.42 2.19 -5.63
N LEU A 116 -0.77 3.29 -6.01
CA LEU A 116 0.38 3.85 -5.32
C LEU A 116 -0.01 5.23 -4.78
N VAL A 117 0.16 5.43 -3.48
CA VAL A 117 -0.10 6.70 -2.82
C VAL A 117 1.22 7.25 -2.29
N ASP A 118 1.66 8.38 -2.81
CA ASP A 118 2.86 9.07 -2.34
C ASP A 118 2.72 9.38 -0.84
N THR A 119 3.67 8.91 -0.04
CA THR A 119 3.59 8.99 1.43
C THR A 119 3.76 10.40 1.98
N ARG A 120 4.19 11.36 1.19
CA ARG A 120 4.32 12.77 1.57
C ARG A 120 3.15 13.61 1.07
N THR A 121 2.83 13.53 -0.21
CA THR A 121 1.89 14.43 -0.89
C THR A 121 0.47 13.89 -0.97
N LYS A 122 0.29 12.60 -0.71
CA LYS A 122 -0.97 11.88 -0.90
C LYS A 122 -1.39 11.78 -2.39
N HIS A 123 -0.49 12.12 -3.33
CA HIS A 123 -0.79 11.92 -4.73
C HIS A 123 -1.02 10.43 -5.00
N THR A 124 -2.21 10.11 -5.50
CA THR A 124 -2.66 8.73 -5.71
C THR A 124 -2.69 8.42 -7.20
N THR A 125 -2.02 7.36 -7.60
CA THR A 125 -2.05 6.85 -8.97
C THR A 125 -2.68 5.48 -8.97
N PHE A 126 -3.76 5.33 -9.74
CA PHE A 126 -4.42 4.05 -9.96
C PHE A 126 -3.90 3.44 -11.27
N TYR A 127 -3.39 2.23 -11.18
CA TYR A 127 -2.95 1.43 -12.32
C TYR A 127 -3.97 0.34 -12.59
N LYS A 128 -4.69 0.48 -13.70
CA LYS A 128 -5.66 -0.53 -14.11
C LYS A 128 -4.92 -1.76 -14.62
N GLN A 129 -5.04 -2.85 -13.90
CA GLN A 129 -4.43 -4.14 -14.23
C GLN A 129 -5.36 -5.26 -13.77
N SER A 130 -6.14 -5.79 -14.69
CA SER A 130 -7.00 -6.93 -14.39
C SER A 130 -6.18 -8.22 -14.32
N GLY A 131 -6.55 -9.12 -13.40
CA GLY A 131 -5.86 -10.39 -13.22
C GLY A 131 -6.08 -11.00 -11.85
N ALA A 132 -5.13 -11.77 -11.39
CA ALA A 132 -5.12 -12.36 -10.06
C ALA A 132 -4.99 -11.30 -8.97
N THR A 133 -5.63 -11.51 -7.84
CA THR A 133 -5.33 -10.77 -6.62
C THR A 133 -3.98 -11.18 -6.05
N GLU A 134 -3.42 -10.36 -5.17
CA GLU A 134 -2.21 -10.69 -4.40
C GLU A 134 -2.38 -12.00 -3.65
N PHE A 135 -3.56 -12.23 -3.08
CA PHE A 135 -3.89 -13.46 -2.34
C PHE A 135 -3.86 -14.71 -3.23
N ALA A 136 -4.44 -14.64 -4.43
CA ALA A 136 -4.39 -15.74 -5.39
C ALA A 136 -2.94 -16.05 -5.82
N ALA A 137 -2.12 -15.02 -6.03
CA ALA A 137 -0.71 -15.17 -6.36
C ALA A 137 0.10 -15.80 -5.22
N GLN A 138 -0.13 -15.37 -3.96
CA GLN A 138 0.50 -15.97 -2.78
C GLN A 138 0.15 -17.45 -2.66
N SER A 139 -1.13 -17.79 -2.77
CA SER A 139 -1.61 -19.18 -2.68
C SER A 139 -0.98 -20.04 -3.77
N SER A 140 -0.87 -19.52 -5.00
CA SER A 140 -0.24 -20.23 -6.09
C SER A 140 1.26 -20.49 -5.85
N ALA A 141 2.00 -19.47 -5.41
CA ALA A 141 3.42 -19.59 -5.08
C ALA A 141 3.66 -20.58 -3.93
N GLN A 142 2.85 -20.52 -2.87
CA GLN A 142 2.95 -21.46 -1.74
C GLN A 142 2.59 -22.88 -2.15
N GLY A 143 1.62 -23.06 -3.03
CA GLY A 143 1.21 -24.35 -3.56
C GLY A 143 2.34 -25.07 -4.31
N LYS A 144 3.22 -24.33 -5.03
CA LYS A 144 4.36 -24.91 -5.75
C LYS A 144 5.46 -25.48 -4.83
N VAL A 145 5.49 -25.04 -3.57
CA VAL A 145 6.50 -25.47 -2.58
C VAL A 145 5.83 -25.94 -1.29
N GLN A 146 4.64 -26.50 -1.41
CA GLN A 146 3.82 -26.91 -0.28
C GLN A 146 4.54 -27.84 0.69
N GLU A 147 5.36 -28.75 0.17
CA GLU A 147 6.14 -29.69 0.97
C GLU A 147 7.20 -29.03 1.86
N LYS A 148 7.56 -27.77 1.58
CA LYS A 148 8.54 -27.00 2.36
C LYS A 148 7.90 -26.15 3.46
N GLY A 149 6.58 -25.96 3.41
CA GLY A 149 5.84 -25.16 4.38
C GLY A 149 6.24 -23.68 4.42
N PHE A 150 6.73 -23.14 3.30
CA PHE A 150 7.13 -21.73 3.23
C PHE A 150 5.92 -20.81 3.13
N VAL A 151 6.04 -19.61 3.72
CA VAL A 151 5.03 -18.56 3.71
C VAL A 151 5.46 -17.44 2.78
N ALA A 152 4.56 -17.02 1.87
CA ALA A 152 4.80 -15.92 0.96
C ALA A 152 4.62 -14.57 1.65
N SER A 153 5.51 -13.61 1.33
CA SER A 153 5.27 -12.19 1.66
C SER A 153 4.18 -11.60 0.76
N LEU A 154 3.71 -10.39 1.08
CA LEU A 154 2.82 -9.65 0.17
C LEU A 154 3.48 -9.53 -1.21
N PRO A 155 2.77 -9.88 -2.30
CA PRO A 155 3.24 -9.72 -3.66
C PRO A 155 3.30 -8.26 -4.08
N ILE A 156 4.37 -7.88 -4.75
CA ILE A 156 4.52 -6.53 -5.31
C ILE A 156 4.54 -6.65 -6.84
N PRO A 157 3.73 -5.89 -7.57
CA PRO A 157 3.71 -5.96 -9.03
C PRO A 157 4.92 -5.28 -9.65
N TYR A 158 5.52 -5.97 -10.59
CA TYR A 158 6.60 -5.47 -11.44
C TYR A 158 6.26 -5.73 -12.91
N ASN A 159 6.81 -4.92 -13.78
CA ASN A 159 6.81 -5.21 -15.21
C ASN A 159 8.13 -5.90 -15.57
N ILE A 160 8.09 -7.20 -15.78
CA ILE A 160 9.26 -8.01 -16.15
C ILE A 160 9.13 -8.38 -17.62
N ASN A 161 9.97 -7.80 -18.45
CA ASN A 161 9.96 -8.03 -19.91
C ASN A 161 8.57 -7.81 -20.56
N ASN A 162 7.87 -6.75 -20.15
CA ASN A 162 6.50 -6.43 -20.57
C ASN A 162 5.42 -7.41 -20.10
N ILE A 163 5.73 -8.27 -19.12
CA ILE A 163 4.79 -9.16 -18.49
C ILE A 163 4.51 -8.63 -17.07
N PRO A 164 3.28 -8.21 -16.76
CA PRO A 164 2.91 -7.86 -15.41
C PRO A 164 3.06 -9.07 -14.48
N THR A 165 3.91 -8.95 -13.46
CA THR A 165 4.35 -10.07 -12.63
C THR A 165 4.37 -9.67 -11.17
N TYR A 166 3.76 -10.45 -10.32
CA TYR A 166 3.96 -10.36 -8.88
C TYR A 166 5.29 -10.97 -8.48
N VAL A 167 6.06 -10.24 -7.69
CA VAL A 167 7.31 -10.71 -7.08
C VAL A 167 7.13 -10.75 -5.57
N MET A 168 7.50 -11.87 -4.95
CA MET A 168 7.38 -12.09 -3.51
C MET A 168 8.52 -12.95 -2.99
N THR A 169 8.74 -12.89 -1.69
CA THR A 169 9.68 -13.79 -0.99
C THR A 169 8.92 -14.93 -0.34
N LEU A 170 9.52 -16.10 -0.34
CA LEU A 170 9.07 -17.28 0.40
C LEU A 170 9.98 -17.46 1.61
N LYS A 171 9.39 -17.48 2.80
CA LYS A 171 10.09 -17.52 4.10
C LYS A 171 9.76 -18.81 4.82
N ASP A 172 10.74 -19.34 5.55
CA ASP A 172 10.51 -20.45 6.49
C ASP A 172 9.81 -19.98 7.77
N ASN A 173 9.49 -20.90 8.65
CA ASN A 173 8.86 -20.63 9.95
C ASN A 173 9.71 -19.74 10.87
N GLY A 174 11.00 -19.62 10.63
CA GLY A 174 11.90 -18.71 11.34
C GLY A 174 11.93 -17.30 10.75
N GLY A 175 11.16 -17.03 9.67
CA GLY A 175 11.12 -15.76 8.98
C GLY A 175 12.28 -15.50 8.02
N LEU A 176 13.14 -16.50 7.78
CA LEU A 176 14.27 -16.38 6.84
C LEU A 176 13.80 -16.58 5.41
N VAL A 177 14.22 -15.68 4.51
CA VAL A 177 13.95 -15.79 3.07
C VAL A 177 14.72 -17.00 2.51
N LYS A 178 14.00 -17.92 1.89
CA LYS A 178 14.52 -19.13 1.26
C LYS A 178 14.47 -19.08 -0.26
N MET A 179 13.46 -18.45 -0.81
CA MET A 179 13.23 -18.37 -2.25
C MET A 179 12.54 -17.04 -2.62
N TYR A 180 12.62 -16.71 -3.90
CA TYR A 180 11.77 -15.71 -4.53
C TYR A 180 10.78 -16.45 -5.42
N ALA A 181 9.54 -15.97 -5.48
CA ALA A 181 8.54 -16.42 -6.42
C ALA A 181 8.11 -15.27 -7.33
N MET A 182 7.87 -15.60 -8.58
CA MET A 182 7.35 -14.70 -9.61
C MET A 182 6.08 -15.33 -10.16
N VAL A 183 4.96 -14.61 -10.09
CA VAL A 183 3.65 -15.10 -10.52
C VAL A 183 3.08 -14.13 -11.55
N SER A 184 2.68 -14.63 -12.71
CA SER A 184 2.03 -13.80 -13.71
C SER A 184 0.72 -13.23 -13.17
N ILE A 185 0.49 -11.91 -13.33
CA ILE A 185 -0.76 -11.26 -12.90
C ILE A 185 -1.93 -11.71 -13.77
N SER A 186 -1.69 -11.91 -15.06
CA SER A 186 -2.73 -12.35 -16.00
C SER A 186 -3.07 -13.83 -15.89
N ASP A 187 -2.12 -14.66 -15.42
CA ASP A 187 -2.33 -16.10 -15.22
C ASP A 187 -1.52 -16.59 -14.01
N TYR A 188 -2.16 -16.63 -12.87
CA TYR A 188 -1.52 -17.03 -11.59
C TYR A 188 -1.13 -18.51 -11.52
N THR A 189 -1.45 -19.32 -12.52
CA THR A 189 -0.96 -20.71 -12.63
C THR A 189 0.50 -20.77 -13.09
N ILE A 190 0.97 -19.69 -13.72
CA ILE A 190 2.36 -19.50 -14.14
C ILE A 190 3.17 -18.93 -12.97
N VAL A 191 3.97 -19.82 -12.35
CA VAL A 191 4.84 -19.52 -11.20
C VAL A 191 6.26 -19.95 -11.49
#